data_d81e27d9e646468407edc31f3541ed1d
#
_entry.id   d81e27d9e646468407edc31f3541ed1d
#
_cell.length_a   1.000
_cell.length_b   1.000
_cell.length_c   1.000
_cell.angle_alpha   90.00
_cell.angle_beta   90.00
_cell.angle_gamma   90.00
#
_symmetry.space_group_name_H-M   'P 1'
#
loop_
_entity.id
_entity.type
_entity.pdbx_description
1 polymer ?
#
loop_
_entity_poly.entity_id
_entity_poly.type
_entity_poly.pdbx_seq_one_letter_code
_entity_poly.pdbx_strand_id
1 'polypeptide(L)'
;MKVIVCLVLLAAAVIAVPIEERVNGENGWFVPKDDGSLKWFDLREAEELMLRSSSVEGRANDVTFYLYTKDNPTEGKEIRAEKTSVEDSHFNKNHATRFVIHGWKGRYTDSMNVKITKAWLSRGDYNVIVVNWARAISVEYATSVMAVPGAGTKVGEMIKYLHEHHGMSLDTLEVIGHSLGSHVAGYAGKTVGDKRVHTIIGLDPAMPLFSYDQPSKRLSTEDAFYVESIQTNGGRLGFLKPIGKGAFYPNGGKTQPGCSSTDNSCSHQRSVTYYVEAVTQDNFGTIKCRDYEAAVAKECGSTYSSVRMGADTNAYMVEGDFYVPVNDKAPFGKIE
;
A
#
# COMPACT_ATOMS: atom_id res chain seq x y z
N MET A 1 -57.36 29.39 -32.11
CA MET A 1 -55.89 29.53 -31.89
C MET A 1 -55.39 28.31 -31.14
N LYS A 2 -54.65 27.43 -31.83
CA LYS A 2 -54.05 26.29 -31.21
C LYS A 2 -52.58 26.67 -30.90
N VAL A 3 -52.19 26.70 -29.63
CA VAL A 3 -50.81 26.94 -29.20
C VAL A 3 -50.10 25.61 -29.26
N ILE A 4 -49.10 25.47 -30.14
CA ILE A 4 -48.20 24.33 -30.20
C ILE A 4 -47.02 24.64 -29.26
N VAL A 5 -46.94 23.91 -28.15
CA VAL A 5 -45.77 23.95 -27.25
C VAL A 5 -44.73 23.01 -27.81
N CYS A 6 -43.66 23.53 -28.39
CA CYS A 6 -42.47 22.74 -28.73
C CYS A 6 -41.65 22.50 -27.48
N LEU A 7 -41.67 21.27 -26.96
CA LEU A 7 -40.72 20.80 -25.97
C LEU A 7 -39.37 20.55 -26.68
N VAL A 8 -38.38 21.41 -26.42
CA VAL A 8 -37.00 21.18 -26.83
C VAL A 8 -36.36 20.28 -25.76
N LEU A 9 -36.22 19.00 -26.08
CA LEU A 9 -35.43 18.07 -25.32
C LEU A 9 -33.94 18.40 -25.56
N LEU A 10 -33.30 19.08 -24.63
CA LEU A 10 -31.85 19.19 -24.58
C LEU A 10 -31.29 17.83 -24.16
N ALA A 11 -30.91 17.01 -25.13
CA ALA A 11 -30.09 15.84 -24.90
C ALA A 11 -28.67 16.34 -24.55
N ALA A 12 -28.28 16.29 -23.29
CA ALA A 12 -26.88 16.46 -22.90
C ALA A 12 -26.11 15.28 -23.47
N ALA A 13 -25.40 15.50 -24.57
CA ALA A 13 -24.44 14.53 -25.09
C ALA A 13 -23.33 14.39 -24.08
N VAL A 14 -23.28 13.26 -23.36
CA VAL A 14 -22.13 12.86 -22.58
C VAL A 14 -21.05 12.52 -23.60
N ILE A 15 -20.12 13.44 -23.80
CA ILE A 15 -18.92 13.20 -24.62
C ILE A 15 -18.07 12.23 -23.83
N ALA A 16 -18.18 10.94 -24.13
CA ALA A 16 -17.28 9.93 -23.59
C ALA A 16 -15.88 10.19 -24.17
N VAL A 17 -14.89 10.40 -23.32
CA VAL A 17 -13.49 10.53 -23.77
C VAL A 17 -13.10 9.25 -24.52
N PRO A 18 -12.56 9.34 -25.73
CA PRO A 18 -12.11 8.19 -26.50
C PRO A 18 -11.13 7.35 -25.69
N ILE A 19 -11.10 6.03 -25.89
CA ILE A 19 -10.24 5.10 -25.15
C ILE A 19 -8.74 5.49 -25.30
N GLU A 20 -8.38 6.03 -26.44
CA GLU A 20 -7.00 6.47 -26.78
C GLU A 20 -6.58 7.72 -25.97
N GLU A 21 -7.53 8.52 -25.48
CA GLU A 21 -7.28 9.73 -24.69
C GLU A 21 -7.34 9.49 -23.17
N ARG A 22 -7.59 8.26 -22.73
CA ARG A 22 -7.68 7.91 -21.30
C ARG A 22 -6.29 7.76 -20.69
N VAL A 23 -5.88 8.74 -19.91
CA VAL A 23 -4.61 8.73 -19.17
C VAL A 23 -4.88 8.49 -17.70
N ASN A 24 -4.60 7.26 -17.26
CA ASN A 24 -4.91 6.79 -15.91
C ASN A 24 -4.15 7.60 -14.85
N GLY A 25 -4.87 8.21 -13.91
CA GLY A 25 -4.33 9.08 -12.87
C GLY A 25 -4.21 10.56 -13.27
N GLU A 26 -4.55 10.94 -14.52
CA GLU A 26 -4.52 12.32 -15.00
C GLU A 26 -5.93 12.84 -15.34
N ASN A 27 -6.62 12.23 -16.30
CA ASN A 27 -7.96 12.64 -16.68
C ASN A 27 -9.07 11.66 -16.23
N GLY A 28 -8.72 10.68 -15.40
CA GLY A 28 -9.61 9.71 -14.81
C GLY A 28 -8.85 8.50 -14.26
N TRP A 29 -9.58 7.48 -13.85
CA TRP A 29 -9.01 6.24 -13.31
C TRP A 29 -9.68 4.99 -13.83
N PHE A 30 -8.88 3.94 -14.04
CA PHE A 30 -9.37 2.57 -14.10
C PHE A 30 -9.60 2.04 -12.70
N VAL A 31 -10.85 2.01 -12.25
CA VAL A 31 -11.24 1.60 -10.90
C VAL A 31 -11.59 0.11 -10.90
N PRO A 32 -11.02 -0.70 -9.99
CA PRO A 32 -11.32 -2.12 -9.91
C PRO A 32 -12.75 -2.38 -9.42
N LYS A 33 -13.40 -3.37 -10.01
CA LYS A 33 -14.70 -3.88 -9.63
C LYS A 33 -14.61 -5.20 -8.87
N ASP A 34 -15.73 -5.61 -8.29
CA ASP A 34 -15.84 -6.83 -7.50
C ASP A 34 -15.49 -8.10 -8.27
N ASP A 35 -15.75 -8.13 -9.57
CA ASP A 35 -15.42 -9.22 -10.49
C ASP A 35 -13.97 -9.21 -10.99
N GLY A 36 -13.13 -8.27 -10.53
CA GLY A 36 -11.75 -8.10 -10.94
C GLY A 36 -11.55 -7.30 -12.22
N SER A 37 -12.62 -6.92 -12.92
CA SER A 37 -12.54 -6.04 -14.09
C SER A 37 -12.19 -4.60 -13.68
N LEU A 38 -11.68 -3.83 -14.65
CA LEU A 38 -11.41 -2.40 -14.47
C LEU A 38 -12.43 -1.58 -15.25
N LYS A 39 -13.08 -0.61 -14.59
CA LYS A 39 -13.96 0.35 -15.24
C LYS A 39 -13.31 1.73 -15.22
N TRP A 40 -13.34 2.40 -16.37
CA TRP A 40 -12.94 3.78 -16.47
C TRP A 40 -13.98 4.71 -15.84
N PHE A 41 -13.49 5.67 -15.05
CA PHE A 41 -14.23 6.83 -14.55
C PHE A 41 -13.42 8.07 -14.87
N ASP A 42 -14.03 9.03 -15.55
CA ASP A 42 -13.44 10.35 -15.72
C ASP A 42 -13.40 11.10 -14.37
N LEU A 43 -12.77 12.29 -14.35
CA LEU A 43 -12.61 13.05 -13.09
C LEU A 43 -13.97 13.37 -12.43
N ARG A 44 -14.98 13.74 -13.22
CA ARG A 44 -16.32 14.06 -12.71
C ARG A 44 -17.03 12.81 -12.19
N GLU A 45 -17.02 11.73 -12.95
CA GLU A 45 -17.62 10.45 -12.54
C GLU A 45 -16.94 9.90 -11.28
N ALA A 46 -15.61 10.06 -11.16
CA ALA A 46 -14.86 9.65 -9.98
C ALA A 46 -15.23 10.49 -8.75
N GLU A 47 -15.39 11.81 -8.91
CA GLU A 47 -15.85 12.68 -7.84
C GLU A 47 -17.27 12.31 -7.37
N GLU A 48 -18.20 12.10 -8.31
CA GLU A 48 -19.57 11.64 -7.99
C GLU A 48 -19.56 10.28 -7.29
N LEU A 49 -18.68 9.34 -7.70
CA LEU A 49 -18.51 8.04 -7.08
C LEU A 49 -18.01 8.19 -5.63
N MET A 50 -17.03 9.04 -5.39
CA MET A 50 -16.49 9.32 -4.06
C MET A 50 -17.55 9.98 -3.15
N LEU A 51 -18.29 10.95 -3.66
CA LEU A 51 -19.36 11.62 -2.90
C LEU A 51 -20.47 10.65 -2.48
N ARG A 52 -20.90 9.75 -3.37
CA ARG A 52 -21.87 8.70 -3.03
C ARG A 52 -21.34 7.73 -1.99
N SER A 53 -20.07 7.37 -2.10
CA SER A 53 -19.41 6.44 -1.17
C SER A 53 -19.23 7.04 0.22
N SER A 54 -19.09 8.38 0.34
CA SER A 54 -19.01 9.07 1.62
C SER A 54 -20.32 9.07 2.41
N SER A 55 -21.46 9.06 1.71
CA SER A 55 -22.78 9.04 2.35
C SER A 55 -23.14 7.71 3.03
N VAL A 56 -22.32 6.66 2.84
CA VAL A 56 -22.46 5.35 3.49
C VAL A 56 -21.85 5.35 4.92
N GLU A 57 -21.60 6.49 5.50
CA GLU A 57 -20.90 6.73 6.79
C GLU A 57 -21.54 6.13 8.05
N GLY A 58 -22.58 5.34 7.97
CA GLY A 58 -23.30 4.82 9.14
C GLY A 58 -22.68 3.57 9.83
N ARG A 59 -21.59 3.00 9.32
CA ARG A 59 -20.94 1.85 9.96
C ARG A 59 -19.52 2.23 10.35
N ALA A 60 -19.23 2.09 11.66
CA ALA A 60 -17.91 2.34 12.22
C ALA A 60 -16.82 1.69 11.34
N ASN A 61 -15.75 2.45 11.09
CA ASN A 61 -14.54 1.93 10.49
C ASN A 61 -13.81 1.15 11.58
N ASP A 62 -14.34 -0.03 11.93
CA ASP A 62 -13.78 -0.87 12.95
C ASP A 62 -12.39 -1.34 12.51
N VAL A 63 -11.40 -0.95 13.28
CA VAL A 63 -10.01 -1.39 13.11
C VAL A 63 -9.64 -2.23 14.31
N THR A 64 -9.24 -3.47 14.07
CA THR A 64 -8.79 -4.41 15.09
C THR A 64 -7.33 -4.78 14.84
N PHE A 65 -6.62 -5.11 15.90
CA PHE A 65 -5.19 -5.37 15.88
C PHE A 65 -4.92 -6.76 16.45
N TYR A 66 -4.14 -7.56 15.73
CA TYR A 66 -3.79 -8.93 16.11
C TYR A 66 -2.28 -9.06 16.26
N LEU A 67 -1.82 -9.25 17.48
CA LEU A 67 -0.40 -9.42 17.81
C LEU A 67 0.04 -10.87 17.62
N TYR A 68 1.10 -11.03 16.88
CA TYR A 68 1.84 -12.27 16.71
C TYR A 68 3.28 -12.09 17.21
N THR A 69 3.75 -13.09 17.94
CA THR A 69 5.14 -13.20 18.40
C THR A 69 5.62 -14.65 18.22
N LYS A 70 6.85 -14.97 18.59
CA LYS A 70 7.30 -16.36 18.60
C LYS A 70 6.53 -17.25 19.58
N ASP A 71 5.90 -16.66 20.60
CA ASP A 71 5.09 -17.40 21.57
C ASP A 71 3.69 -17.74 21.05
N ASN A 72 3.20 -16.95 20.07
CA ASN A 72 1.92 -17.17 19.39
C ASN A 72 2.00 -16.93 17.87
N PRO A 73 2.85 -17.70 17.12
CA PRO A 73 3.22 -17.38 15.74
C PRO A 73 2.11 -17.62 14.71
N THR A 74 1.09 -18.39 15.05
CA THR A 74 0.01 -18.83 14.14
C THR A 74 -1.36 -18.34 14.52
N GLU A 75 -1.57 -17.96 15.79
CA GLU A 75 -2.82 -17.44 16.29
C GLU A 75 -2.61 -16.06 16.91
N GLY A 76 -3.09 -15.03 16.22
CA GLY A 76 -2.95 -13.65 16.65
C GLY A 76 -3.81 -13.35 17.89
N LYS A 77 -3.20 -12.75 18.89
CA LYS A 77 -3.92 -12.23 20.07
C LYS A 77 -4.49 -10.86 19.72
N GLU A 78 -5.81 -10.70 19.76
CA GLU A 78 -6.39 -9.36 19.63
C GLU A 78 -5.92 -8.46 20.77
N ILE A 79 -5.41 -7.28 20.41
CA ILE A 79 -4.99 -6.24 21.34
C ILE A 79 -5.73 -4.94 21.05
N ARG A 80 -5.96 -4.15 22.11
CA ARG A 80 -6.63 -2.86 22.06
C ARG A 80 -5.78 -1.80 22.74
N ALA A 81 -6.05 -0.52 22.49
CA ALA A 81 -5.43 0.60 23.19
C ALA A 81 -5.96 0.69 24.63
N GLU A 82 -5.80 -0.39 25.40
CA GLU A 82 -6.19 -0.58 26.77
C GLU A 82 -5.06 -1.31 27.51
N LYS A 83 -4.74 -0.86 28.73
CA LYS A 83 -3.58 -1.35 29.49
C LYS A 83 -3.60 -2.87 29.66
N THR A 84 -4.70 -3.42 30.17
CA THR A 84 -4.83 -4.86 30.42
C THR A 84 -4.77 -5.68 29.12
N SER A 85 -5.32 -5.15 28.03
CA SER A 85 -5.30 -5.85 26.73
C SER A 85 -3.88 -6.08 26.20
N VAL A 86 -2.99 -5.11 26.41
CA VAL A 86 -1.57 -5.22 25.99
C VAL A 86 -0.77 -6.02 27.01
N GLU A 87 -0.97 -5.79 28.32
CA GLU A 87 -0.26 -6.51 29.40
C GLU A 87 -0.58 -8.01 29.42
N ASP A 88 -1.82 -8.40 29.08
CA ASP A 88 -2.26 -9.80 28.97
C ASP A 88 -1.89 -10.46 27.63
N SER A 89 -1.13 -9.76 26.80
CA SER A 89 -0.64 -10.27 25.52
C SER A 89 0.86 -10.64 25.59
N HIS A 90 1.40 -11.14 24.48
CA HIS A 90 2.83 -11.40 24.34
C HIS A 90 3.63 -10.18 23.87
N PHE A 91 3.08 -8.96 23.99
CA PHE A 91 3.79 -7.74 23.57
C PHE A 91 5.05 -7.53 24.41
N ASN A 92 6.17 -7.34 23.74
CA ASN A 92 7.45 -7.08 24.40
C ASN A 92 8.07 -5.78 23.87
N LYS A 93 8.20 -4.77 24.71
CA LYS A 93 8.74 -3.45 24.35
C LYS A 93 10.20 -3.49 23.84
N ASN A 94 10.94 -4.54 24.17
CA ASN A 94 12.34 -4.72 23.74
C ASN A 94 12.44 -5.34 22.34
N HIS A 95 11.34 -5.79 21.77
CA HIS A 95 11.31 -6.33 20.40
C HIS A 95 10.88 -5.24 19.42
N ALA A 96 11.53 -5.18 18.27
CA ALA A 96 11.11 -4.30 17.20
C ALA A 96 9.70 -4.65 16.72
N THR A 97 8.91 -3.64 16.38
CA THR A 97 7.50 -3.81 16.01
C THR A 97 7.29 -3.62 14.52
N ARG A 98 6.47 -4.48 13.93
CA ARG A 98 6.03 -4.46 12.55
C ARG A 98 4.51 -4.40 12.49
N PHE A 99 3.93 -3.34 11.92
CA PHE A 99 2.51 -3.32 11.56
C PHE A 99 2.34 -3.81 10.12
N VAL A 100 1.35 -4.67 9.88
CA VAL A 100 1.05 -5.24 8.55
C VAL A 100 -0.39 -4.91 8.19
N ILE A 101 -0.59 -4.24 7.05
CA ILE A 101 -1.88 -3.67 6.66
C ILE A 101 -2.26 -4.13 5.25
N HIS A 102 -3.33 -4.93 5.16
CA HIS A 102 -3.86 -5.42 3.89
C HIS A 102 -4.60 -4.34 3.09
N GLY A 103 -4.81 -4.61 1.81
CA GLY A 103 -5.57 -3.76 0.89
C GLY A 103 -7.06 -4.10 0.80
N TRP A 104 -7.69 -3.66 -0.30
CA TRP A 104 -9.09 -3.90 -0.61
C TRP A 104 -9.40 -5.39 -0.67
N LYS A 105 -10.58 -5.76 -0.14
CA LYS A 105 -11.06 -7.15 0.05
C LYS A 105 -10.22 -8.01 0.99
N GLY A 106 -9.15 -7.44 1.57
CA GLY A 106 -8.29 -8.16 2.49
C GLY A 106 -8.91 -8.38 3.87
N ARG A 107 -8.39 -9.38 4.56
CA ARG A 107 -8.69 -9.73 5.95
C ARG A 107 -7.39 -10.05 6.68
N TYR A 108 -7.37 -9.93 8.00
CA TYR A 108 -6.16 -10.21 8.79
C TYR A 108 -5.65 -11.66 8.65
N THR A 109 -6.51 -12.60 8.26
CA THR A 109 -6.16 -14.02 8.06
C THR A 109 -5.64 -14.34 6.66
N ASP A 110 -5.57 -13.37 5.76
CA ASP A 110 -5.17 -13.62 4.38
C ASP A 110 -3.69 -13.99 4.24
N SER A 111 -3.40 -14.71 3.17
CA SER A 111 -2.08 -15.23 2.83
C SER A 111 -0.96 -14.17 2.89
N MET A 112 -1.23 -12.93 2.51
CA MET A 112 -0.29 -11.81 2.63
C MET A 112 0.17 -11.64 4.08
N ASN A 113 -0.78 -11.47 5.00
CA ASN A 113 -0.49 -11.21 6.40
C ASN A 113 0.23 -12.39 7.04
N VAL A 114 -0.23 -13.61 6.76
CA VAL A 114 0.42 -14.86 7.25
C VAL A 114 1.86 -14.96 6.76
N LYS A 115 2.12 -14.69 5.49
CA LYS A 115 3.48 -14.79 4.92
C LYS A 115 4.43 -13.73 5.47
N ILE A 116 3.99 -12.47 5.58
CA ILE A 116 4.81 -11.38 6.13
C ILE A 116 5.09 -11.63 7.61
N THR A 117 4.08 -12.04 8.40
CA THR A 117 4.24 -12.41 9.82
C THR A 117 5.27 -13.52 9.97
N LYS A 118 5.13 -14.60 9.22
CA LYS A 118 6.08 -15.72 9.24
C LYS A 118 7.50 -15.30 8.85
N ALA A 119 7.64 -14.46 7.84
CA ALA A 119 8.94 -13.96 7.39
C ALA A 119 9.66 -13.21 8.51
N TRP A 120 9.01 -12.26 9.16
CA TRP A 120 9.61 -11.50 10.27
C TRP A 120 9.91 -12.37 11.48
N LEU A 121 8.99 -13.23 11.92
CA LEU A 121 9.20 -14.11 13.06
C LEU A 121 10.30 -15.15 12.80
N SER A 122 10.59 -15.49 11.55
CA SER A 122 11.72 -16.35 11.20
C SER A 122 13.10 -15.67 11.36
N ARG A 123 13.14 -14.32 11.27
CA ARG A 123 14.37 -13.55 11.42
C ARG A 123 14.78 -13.31 12.88
N GLY A 124 13.83 -13.27 13.78
CA GLY A 124 14.12 -12.91 15.16
C GLY A 124 12.89 -12.72 16.02
N ASP A 125 13.10 -12.06 17.14
CA ASP A 125 12.03 -11.71 18.08
C ASP A 125 11.44 -10.36 17.71
N TYR A 126 10.20 -10.39 17.20
CA TYR A 126 9.42 -9.23 16.77
C TYR A 126 8.04 -9.24 17.39
N ASN A 127 7.48 -8.05 17.59
CA ASN A 127 6.04 -7.89 17.67
C ASN A 127 5.52 -7.67 16.24
N VAL A 128 4.73 -8.58 15.71
CA VAL A 128 4.06 -8.38 14.41
C VAL A 128 2.58 -8.14 14.67
N ILE A 129 2.10 -6.94 14.35
CA ILE A 129 0.72 -6.51 14.58
C ILE A 129 0.00 -6.43 13.24
N VAL A 130 -0.87 -7.39 12.97
CA VAL A 130 -1.70 -7.39 11.76
C VAL A 130 -2.93 -6.54 12.00
N VAL A 131 -3.13 -5.58 11.10
CA VAL A 131 -4.27 -4.67 11.12
C VAL A 131 -5.40 -5.25 10.29
N ASN A 132 -6.60 -5.31 10.87
CA ASN A 132 -7.83 -5.64 10.16
C ASN A 132 -8.75 -4.43 10.18
N TRP A 133 -9.00 -3.83 9.02
CA TRP A 133 -9.89 -2.70 8.90
C TRP A 133 -11.14 -3.09 8.10
N ALA A 134 -12.30 -3.03 8.77
CA ALA A 134 -13.54 -3.64 8.31
C ALA A 134 -14.03 -3.15 6.95
N ARG A 135 -13.77 -1.87 6.60
CA ARG A 135 -14.19 -1.29 5.32
C ARG A 135 -13.37 -1.77 4.11
N ALA A 136 -12.27 -2.49 4.32
CA ALA A 136 -11.52 -3.14 3.23
C ALA A 136 -12.39 -4.12 2.43
N ILE A 137 -13.34 -4.79 3.06
CA ILE A 137 -14.22 -5.78 2.42
C ILE A 137 -15.46 -5.16 1.73
N SER A 138 -15.51 -3.86 1.55
CA SER A 138 -16.59 -3.22 0.79
C SER A 138 -16.62 -3.72 -0.64
N VAL A 139 -17.82 -3.98 -1.18
CA VAL A 139 -18.00 -4.42 -2.57
C VAL A 139 -17.53 -3.33 -3.54
N GLU A 140 -17.85 -2.07 -3.23
CA GLU A 140 -17.41 -0.94 -4.01
C GLU A 140 -16.05 -0.43 -3.53
N TYR A 141 -15.06 -0.40 -4.41
CA TYR A 141 -13.70 0.03 -4.13
C TYR A 141 -13.64 1.46 -3.54
N ALA A 142 -14.44 2.39 -4.08
CA ALA A 142 -14.49 3.78 -3.61
C ALA A 142 -14.88 3.89 -2.12
N THR A 143 -15.76 3.02 -1.63
CA THR A 143 -16.13 2.97 -0.20
C THR A 143 -14.91 2.62 0.67
N SER A 144 -14.07 1.70 0.21
CA SER A 144 -12.83 1.37 0.90
C SER A 144 -11.81 2.52 0.83
N VAL A 145 -11.71 3.22 -0.33
CA VAL A 145 -10.86 4.42 -0.47
C VAL A 145 -11.25 5.50 0.53
N MET A 146 -12.57 5.78 0.66
CA MET A 146 -13.08 6.77 1.62
C MET A 146 -12.80 6.41 3.09
N ALA A 147 -12.66 5.13 3.39
CA ALA A 147 -12.37 4.65 4.74
C ALA A 147 -10.88 4.70 5.12
N VAL A 148 -9.98 4.87 4.13
CA VAL A 148 -8.51 4.86 4.34
C VAL A 148 -8.06 5.88 5.40
N PRO A 149 -8.47 7.17 5.37
CA PRO A 149 -8.01 8.14 6.35
C PRO A 149 -8.37 7.75 7.79
N GLY A 150 -9.62 7.35 8.02
CA GLY A 150 -10.09 6.92 9.34
C GLY A 150 -9.39 5.65 9.84
N ALA A 151 -9.16 4.68 8.95
CA ALA A 151 -8.40 3.48 9.30
C ALA A 151 -6.95 3.84 9.69
N GLY A 152 -6.29 4.70 8.91
CA GLY A 152 -4.93 5.15 9.20
C GLY A 152 -4.83 5.93 10.50
N THR A 153 -5.82 6.79 10.81
CA THR A 153 -5.89 7.48 12.10
C THR A 153 -5.93 6.48 13.27
N LYS A 154 -6.75 5.44 13.18
CA LYS A 154 -6.83 4.40 14.21
C LYS A 154 -5.51 3.63 14.39
N VAL A 155 -4.83 3.33 13.29
CA VAL A 155 -3.49 2.70 13.35
C VAL A 155 -2.48 3.63 14.02
N GLY A 156 -2.47 4.92 13.66
CA GLY A 156 -1.60 5.92 14.27
C GLY A 156 -1.89 6.13 15.77
N GLU A 157 -3.17 6.11 16.17
CA GLU A 157 -3.58 6.17 17.59
C GLU A 157 -3.04 4.95 18.36
N MET A 158 -3.13 3.75 17.79
CA MET A 158 -2.57 2.52 18.40
C MET A 158 -1.04 2.58 18.52
N ILE A 159 -0.35 3.06 17.50
CA ILE A 159 1.10 3.28 17.54
C ILE A 159 1.48 4.23 18.67
N LYS A 160 0.80 5.37 18.78
CA LYS A 160 1.02 6.35 19.86
C LYS A 160 0.76 5.73 21.21
N TYR A 161 -0.33 4.99 21.37
CA TYR A 161 -0.68 4.32 22.61
C TYR A 161 0.40 3.33 23.07
N LEU A 162 0.87 2.45 22.16
CA LEU A 162 1.93 1.49 22.46
C LEU A 162 3.25 2.19 22.81
N HIS A 163 3.58 3.27 22.11
CA HIS A 163 4.76 4.06 22.40
C HIS A 163 4.70 4.74 23.78
N GLU A 164 3.61 5.45 24.06
CA GLU A 164 3.47 6.30 25.25
C GLU A 164 3.21 5.49 26.53
N HIS A 165 2.48 4.37 26.43
CA HIS A 165 2.05 3.60 27.60
C HIS A 165 2.76 2.25 27.77
N HIS A 166 3.35 1.71 26.71
CA HIS A 166 4.02 0.39 26.76
C HIS A 166 5.48 0.44 26.31
N GLY A 167 6.03 1.60 26.02
CA GLY A 167 7.45 1.80 25.73
C GLY A 167 7.89 1.20 24.37
N MET A 168 6.98 1.06 23.42
CA MET A 168 7.33 0.66 22.05
C MET A 168 8.28 1.70 21.43
N SER A 169 9.41 1.23 20.88
CA SER A 169 10.34 2.14 20.17
C SER A 169 9.78 2.54 18.80
N LEU A 170 9.76 3.84 18.51
CA LEU A 170 9.47 4.35 17.17
C LEU A 170 10.68 4.24 16.24
N ASP A 171 11.91 4.22 16.77
CA ASP A 171 13.16 4.17 15.99
C ASP A 171 13.38 2.82 15.29
N THR A 172 12.65 1.80 15.68
CA THR A 172 12.69 0.46 15.07
C THR A 172 11.34 0.03 14.49
N LEU A 173 10.36 0.93 14.50
CA LEU A 173 9.02 0.66 14.00
C LEU A 173 8.98 0.66 12.47
N GLU A 174 8.44 -0.39 11.90
CA GLU A 174 8.12 -0.46 10.47
C GLU A 174 6.63 -0.73 10.26
N VAL A 175 6.02 0.02 9.34
CA VAL A 175 4.62 -0.15 8.95
C VAL A 175 4.57 -0.57 7.49
N ILE A 176 4.09 -1.78 7.23
CA ILE A 176 4.06 -2.41 5.91
C ILE A 176 2.61 -2.40 5.40
N GLY A 177 2.35 -1.74 4.30
CA GLY A 177 1.02 -1.71 3.68
C GLY A 177 1.04 -2.21 2.24
N HIS A 178 0.04 -2.99 1.85
CA HIS A 178 -0.17 -3.41 0.47
C HIS A 178 -1.37 -2.69 -0.14
N SER A 179 -1.24 -2.21 -1.38
CA SER A 179 -2.35 -1.60 -2.10
C SER A 179 -2.96 -0.41 -1.32
N LEU A 180 -4.27 -0.41 -1.01
CA LEU A 180 -4.90 0.57 -0.11
C LEU A 180 -4.26 0.61 1.27
N GLY A 181 -3.74 -0.52 1.77
CA GLY A 181 -3.04 -0.59 3.05
C GLY A 181 -1.79 0.30 3.10
N SER A 182 -1.17 0.58 1.96
CA SER A 182 -0.05 1.53 1.88
C SER A 182 -0.49 2.96 2.25
N HIS A 183 -1.69 3.35 1.82
CA HIS A 183 -2.22 4.66 2.17
C HIS A 183 -2.75 4.71 3.60
N VAL A 184 -3.30 3.60 4.11
CA VAL A 184 -3.60 3.46 5.55
C VAL A 184 -2.33 3.66 6.38
N ALA A 185 -1.19 3.05 5.99
CA ALA A 185 0.11 3.27 6.62
C ALA A 185 0.56 4.73 6.54
N GLY A 186 0.37 5.40 5.40
CA GLY A 186 0.65 6.82 5.24
C GLY A 186 -0.15 7.69 6.20
N TYR A 187 -1.45 7.46 6.33
CA TYR A 187 -2.29 8.17 7.30
C TYR A 187 -1.94 7.85 8.75
N ALA A 188 -1.47 6.63 9.05
CA ALA A 188 -0.91 6.31 10.36
C ALA A 188 0.33 7.17 10.66
N GLY A 189 1.24 7.32 9.70
CA GLY A 189 2.40 8.21 9.81
C GLY A 189 2.01 9.67 10.05
N LYS A 190 1.05 10.20 9.27
CA LYS A 190 0.50 11.55 9.45
C LYS A 190 -0.10 11.74 10.86
N THR A 191 -0.75 10.73 11.40
CA THR A 191 -1.36 10.77 12.74
C THR A 191 -0.32 10.73 13.86
N VAL A 192 0.76 9.95 13.69
CA VAL A 192 1.90 9.95 14.63
C VAL A 192 2.61 11.31 14.64
N GLY A 193 2.70 11.94 13.46
CA GLY A 193 3.20 13.31 13.31
C GLY A 193 4.69 13.45 13.62
N ASP A 194 5.06 14.48 14.36
CA ASP A 194 6.46 14.89 14.60
C ASP A 194 7.34 13.84 15.27
N LYS A 195 6.74 12.90 16.01
CA LYS A 195 7.47 11.79 16.64
C LYS A 195 7.98 10.77 15.61
N ARG A 196 7.43 10.80 14.43
CA ARG A 196 7.74 9.98 13.23
C ARG A 196 7.83 8.47 13.43
N VAL A 197 7.09 7.75 12.61
CA VAL A 197 7.34 6.34 12.31
C VAL A 197 8.72 6.22 11.66
N HIS A 198 9.54 5.23 12.02
CA HIS A 198 10.86 5.07 11.40
C HIS A 198 10.75 4.72 9.91
N THR A 199 10.03 3.67 9.58
CA THR A 199 9.91 3.21 8.18
C THR A 199 8.47 2.88 7.82
N ILE A 200 8.05 3.30 6.62
CA ILE A 200 6.83 2.81 5.97
C ILE A 200 7.24 2.13 4.66
N ILE A 201 6.78 0.89 4.46
CA ILE A 201 6.95 0.15 3.21
C ILE A 201 5.60 0.08 2.49
N GLY A 202 5.53 0.70 1.32
CA GLY A 202 4.38 0.64 0.41
C GLY A 202 4.58 -0.46 -0.64
N LEU A 203 3.83 -1.56 -0.51
CA LEU A 203 3.85 -2.67 -1.46
C LEU A 203 2.81 -2.41 -2.54
N ASP A 204 3.27 -2.01 -3.73
CA ASP A 204 2.46 -1.58 -4.88
C ASP A 204 1.30 -0.66 -4.47
N PRO A 205 1.61 0.54 -3.92
CA PRO A 205 0.61 1.44 -3.37
C PRO A 205 -0.49 1.76 -4.36
N ALA A 206 -1.75 1.66 -3.95
CA ALA A 206 -2.92 1.77 -4.83
C ALA A 206 -2.99 3.13 -5.54
N MET A 207 -3.18 3.12 -6.88
CA MET A 207 -3.34 4.34 -7.65
C MET A 207 -4.81 4.77 -7.87
N PRO A 208 -5.78 3.86 -8.13
CA PRO A 208 -7.13 4.27 -8.47
C PRO A 208 -7.75 5.19 -7.41
N LEU A 209 -8.29 6.32 -7.84
CA LEU A 209 -8.91 7.38 -7.01
C LEU A 209 -7.95 8.15 -6.09
N PHE A 210 -6.62 7.98 -6.26
CA PHE A 210 -5.61 8.81 -5.61
C PHE A 210 -4.86 9.64 -6.64
N SER A 211 -4.73 10.96 -6.39
CA SER A 211 -3.95 11.84 -7.24
C SER A 211 -2.48 11.88 -6.79
N TYR A 212 -1.57 11.84 -7.77
CA TYR A 212 -0.14 12.03 -7.50
C TYR A 212 0.15 13.40 -6.87
N ASP A 213 -0.55 14.44 -7.32
CA ASP A 213 -0.34 15.82 -6.90
C ASP A 213 -1.00 16.17 -5.55
N GLN A 214 -1.61 15.18 -4.89
CA GLN A 214 -2.21 15.35 -3.57
C GLN A 214 -1.54 14.45 -2.51
N PRO A 215 -0.24 14.67 -2.18
CA PRO A 215 0.51 13.82 -1.24
C PRO A 215 -0.09 13.78 0.17
N SER A 216 -0.82 14.83 0.56
CA SER A 216 -1.53 14.86 1.85
C SER A 216 -2.69 13.85 1.95
N LYS A 217 -3.18 13.35 0.80
CA LYS A 217 -4.31 12.41 0.72
C LYS A 217 -3.89 10.96 0.42
N ARG A 218 -2.62 10.67 0.38
CA ARG A 218 -2.05 9.35 0.09
C ARG A 218 -0.75 9.14 0.87
N LEU A 219 -0.14 7.96 0.74
CA LEU A 219 1.23 7.75 1.18
C LEU A 219 2.18 8.75 0.48
N SER A 220 3.07 9.33 1.24
CA SER A 220 4.09 10.28 0.75
C SER A 220 5.39 10.18 1.55
N THR A 221 6.45 10.77 1.02
CA THR A 221 7.79 10.77 1.61
C THR A 221 7.86 11.33 3.03
N GLU A 222 6.92 12.22 3.39
CA GLU A 222 6.89 12.91 4.68
C GLU A 222 6.20 12.12 5.81
N ASP A 223 5.62 10.96 5.49
CA ASP A 223 4.81 10.19 6.45
C ASP A 223 5.64 9.38 7.45
N ALA A 224 6.94 9.22 7.19
CA ALA A 224 7.89 8.54 8.08
C ALA A 224 9.29 9.18 7.94
N PHE A 225 10.23 8.74 8.78
CA PHE A 225 11.64 9.08 8.58
C PHE A 225 12.15 8.54 7.23
N TYR A 226 11.73 7.32 6.86
CA TYR A 226 11.97 6.71 5.57
C TYR A 226 10.69 6.07 5.02
N VAL A 227 10.39 6.35 3.75
CA VAL A 227 9.29 5.70 3.02
C VAL A 227 9.86 4.99 1.81
N GLU A 228 9.64 3.68 1.74
CA GLU A 228 9.99 2.84 0.60
C GLU A 228 8.73 2.47 -0.18
N SER A 229 8.79 2.51 -1.50
CA SER A 229 7.73 2.01 -2.36
C SER A 229 8.26 0.96 -3.34
N ILE A 230 7.57 -0.17 -3.46
CA ILE A 230 7.90 -1.27 -4.36
C ILE A 230 6.79 -1.37 -5.39
N GLN A 231 7.06 -0.88 -6.62
CA GLN A 231 6.10 -0.84 -7.71
C GLN A 231 6.14 -2.12 -8.54
N THR A 232 5.01 -2.81 -8.65
CA THR A 232 4.91 -4.07 -9.42
C THR A 232 3.77 -4.10 -10.44
N ASN A 233 2.75 -3.24 -10.28
CA ASN A 233 1.64 -3.08 -11.23
C ASN A 233 1.38 -1.58 -11.50
N GLY A 234 2.45 -0.82 -11.65
CA GLY A 234 2.42 0.64 -11.83
C GLY A 234 1.66 1.06 -13.10
N GLY A 235 0.85 2.12 -12.95
CA GLY A 235 0.00 2.65 -14.00
C GLY A 235 -1.29 1.85 -14.21
N ARG A 236 -1.58 0.85 -13.37
CA ARG A 236 -2.80 0.05 -13.34
C ARG A 236 -3.42 0.07 -11.94
N LEU A 237 -3.12 -0.93 -11.11
CA LEU A 237 -3.58 -0.95 -9.72
C LEU A 237 -2.66 -0.17 -8.79
N GLY A 238 -1.36 -0.07 -9.10
CA GLY A 238 -0.37 0.66 -8.34
C GLY A 238 0.09 1.96 -8.99
N PHE A 239 0.67 2.85 -8.18
CA PHE A 239 1.37 4.02 -8.68
C PHE A 239 2.59 3.62 -9.53
N LEU A 240 2.81 4.32 -10.65
CA LEU A 240 4.03 4.21 -11.44
C LEU A 240 5.07 5.23 -11.00
N LYS A 241 4.64 6.50 -10.79
CA LYS A 241 5.50 7.57 -10.30
C LYS A 241 5.96 7.28 -8.87
N PRO A 242 7.19 7.67 -8.49
CA PRO A 242 7.70 7.43 -7.14
C PRO A 242 6.91 8.20 -6.09
N ILE A 243 6.49 7.53 -5.02
CA ILE A 243 5.81 8.16 -3.89
C ILE A 243 6.54 7.94 -2.56
N GLY A 244 7.58 7.11 -2.57
CA GLY A 244 8.53 6.94 -1.47
C GLY A 244 9.82 7.74 -1.68
N LYS A 245 10.64 7.85 -0.65
CA LYS A 245 11.99 8.39 -0.72
C LYS A 245 12.90 7.43 -1.51
N GLY A 246 12.76 6.13 -1.27
CA GLY A 246 13.27 5.06 -2.13
C GLY A 246 12.15 4.42 -2.93
N ALA A 247 12.30 4.34 -4.25
CA ALA A 247 11.33 3.72 -5.14
C ALA A 247 11.99 2.58 -5.93
N PHE A 248 11.43 1.39 -5.80
CA PHE A 248 11.98 0.18 -6.40
C PHE A 248 11.03 -0.36 -7.48
N TYR A 249 11.62 -0.68 -8.63
CA TYR A 249 10.90 -1.08 -9.84
C TYR A 249 11.28 -2.51 -10.27
N PRO A 250 10.78 -3.57 -9.60
CA PRO A 250 10.99 -4.95 -10.06
C PRO A 250 10.49 -5.14 -11.47
N ASN A 251 11.38 -5.64 -12.35
CA ASN A 251 11.11 -5.79 -13.79
C ASN A 251 10.56 -4.52 -14.49
N GLY A 252 10.92 -3.33 -14.00
CA GLY A 252 10.41 -2.06 -14.54
C GLY A 252 9.05 -1.61 -13.95
N GLY A 253 8.57 -2.28 -12.89
CA GLY A 253 7.46 -1.80 -12.06
C GLY A 253 6.05 -1.95 -12.64
N LYS A 254 5.86 -2.57 -13.81
CA LYS A 254 4.55 -2.69 -14.49
C LYS A 254 3.97 -4.11 -14.46
N THR A 255 4.50 -4.99 -15.28
CA THR A 255 4.08 -6.40 -15.38
C THR A 255 5.21 -7.27 -14.86
N GLN A 256 4.88 -8.24 -14.04
CA GLN A 256 5.89 -9.09 -13.43
C GLN A 256 6.06 -10.42 -14.18
N PRO A 257 7.27 -11.00 -14.18
CA PRO A 257 7.51 -12.30 -14.80
C PRO A 257 6.55 -13.38 -14.25
N GLY A 258 6.05 -14.21 -15.14
CA GLY A 258 5.07 -15.25 -14.83
C GLY A 258 3.63 -14.75 -14.64
N CYS A 259 3.37 -13.43 -14.75
CA CYS A 259 2.03 -12.86 -14.78
C CYS A 259 1.63 -12.48 -16.20
N SER A 260 0.37 -12.75 -16.58
CA SER A 260 -0.18 -12.25 -17.84
C SER A 260 -0.26 -10.72 -17.81
N SER A 261 -0.07 -10.07 -18.96
CA SER A 261 -0.22 -8.60 -19.10
C SER A 261 -1.64 -8.11 -18.82
N THR A 262 -2.62 -8.99 -18.86
CA THR A 262 -4.03 -8.72 -18.53
C THR A 262 -4.39 -9.07 -17.09
N ASP A 263 -3.55 -9.83 -16.38
CA ASP A 263 -3.74 -10.17 -14.98
C ASP A 263 -3.04 -9.14 -14.06
N ASN A 264 -3.75 -8.03 -13.84
CA ASN A 264 -3.26 -6.99 -12.96
C ASN A 264 -3.11 -7.46 -11.50
N SER A 265 -3.97 -8.36 -11.04
CA SER A 265 -3.93 -8.89 -9.68
C SER A 265 -2.64 -9.68 -9.42
N CYS A 266 -2.21 -10.52 -10.38
CA CYS A 266 -0.96 -11.27 -10.29
C CYS A 266 0.25 -10.33 -10.09
N SER A 267 0.43 -9.34 -10.96
CA SER A 267 1.54 -8.37 -10.83
C SER A 267 1.45 -7.55 -9.56
N HIS A 268 0.23 -7.14 -9.16
CA HIS A 268 -0.02 -6.40 -7.92
C HIS A 268 0.42 -7.18 -6.68
N GLN A 269 0.10 -8.49 -6.61
CA GLN A 269 0.49 -9.37 -5.52
C GLN A 269 1.98 -9.73 -5.51
N ARG A 270 2.70 -9.53 -6.62
CA ARG A 270 4.16 -9.79 -6.66
C ARG A 270 4.93 -8.91 -5.69
N SER A 271 4.46 -7.70 -5.39
CA SER A 271 5.09 -6.82 -4.38
C SER A 271 5.19 -7.50 -3.01
N VAL A 272 4.11 -8.18 -2.60
CA VAL A 272 4.09 -8.97 -1.36
C VAL A 272 5.05 -10.16 -1.44
N THR A 273 5.01 -10.89 -2.55
CA THR A 273 5.88 -12.08 -2.74
C THR A 273 7.36 -11.70 -2.67
N TYR A 274 7.74 -10.62 -3.37
CA TYR A 274 9.11 -10.14 -3.39
C TYR A 274 9.56 -9.60 -2.03
N TYR A 275 8.69 -8.85 -1.35
CA TYR A 275 9.01 -8.36 -0.01
C TYR A 275 9.23 -9.50 1.01
N VAL A 276 8.38 -10.53 1.00
CA VAL A 276 8.56 -11.72 1.86
C VAL A 276 9.90 -12.40 1.59
N GLU A 277 10.30 -12.53 0.32
CA GLU A 277 11.59 -13.10 -0.05
C GLU A 277 12.74 -12.17 0.34
N ALA A 278 12.61 -10.85 0.12
CA ALA A 278 13.61 -9.86 0.52
C ALA A 278 13.87 -9.90 2.05
N VAL A 279 12.80 -9.94 2.85
CA VAL A 279 12.91 -10.05 4.32
C VAL A 279 13.67 -11.30 4.74
N THR A 280 13.47 -12.43 4.06
CA THR A 280 14.06 -13.72 4.49
C THR A 280 15.42 -14.02 3.89
N GLN A 281 15.76 -13.46 2.72
CA GLN A 281 16.95 -13.85 1.96
C GLN A 281 17.89 -12.68 1.61
N ASP A 282 17.45 -11.43 1.75
CA ASP A 282 18.21 -10.22 1.39
C ASP A 282 18.85 -10.29 -0.01
N ASN A 283 18.11 -10.84 -0.99
CA ASN A 283 18.63 -11.24 -2.29
C ASN A 283 18.16 -10.36 -3.47
N PHE A 284 17.49 -9.22 -3.21
CA PHE A 284 17.07 -8.30 -4.26
C PHE A 284 18.09 -7.18 -4.48
N GLY A 285 19.11 -7.46 -5.30
CA GLY A 285 20.08 -6.47 -5.77
C GLY A 285 19.41 -5.41 -6.65
N THR A 286 19.94 -4.20 -6.61
CA THR A 286 19.35 -3.07 -7.31
C THR A 286 20.36 -2.35 -8.19
N ILE A 287 19.86 -1.66 -9.23
CA ILE A 287 20.63 -0.80 -10.10
C ILE A 287 20.05 0.61 -9.97
N LYS A 288 20.88 1.57 -9.53
CA LYS A 288 20.45 2.97 -9.38
C LYS A 288 20.13 3.57 -10.76
N CYS A 289 19.00 4.25 -10.86
CA CYS A 289 18.57 4.93 -12.08
C CYS A 289 18.69 6.46 -11.91
N ARG A 290 18.72 7.18 -13.02
CA ARG A 290 18.70 8.64 -13.00
C ARG A 290 17.34 9.20 -12.60
N ASP A 291 16.27 8.51 -12.99
CA ASP A 291 14.86 8.84 -12.76
C ASP A 291 13.99 7.57 -12.87
N TYR A 292 12.70 7.69 -12.54
CA TYR A 292 11.77 6.57 -12.58
C TYR A 292 11.46 6.11 -14.02
N GLU A 293 11.50 7.00 -15.00
CA GLU A 293 11.31 6.65 -16.40
C GLU A 293 12.39 5.69 -16.88
N ALA A 294 13.65 5.92 -16.50
CA ALA A 294 14.75 5.02 -16.78
C ALA A 294 14.56 3.67 -16.07
N ALA A 295 14.06 3.67 -14.82
CA ALA A 295 13.76 2.44 -14.09
C ALA A 295 12.67 1.62 -14.78
N VAL A 296 11.60 2.27 -15.24
CA VAL A 296 10.50 1.66 -15.99
C VAL A 296 10.98 1.13 -17.35
N ALA A 297 11.83 1.86 -18.05
CA ALA A 297 12.43 1.45 -19.34
C ALA A 297 13.53 0.39 -19.15
N LYS A 298 14.00 0.15 -17.91
CA LYS A 298 15.14 -0.73 -17.60
C LYS A 298 16.47 -0.23 -18.18
N GLU A 299 16.60 1.08 -18.30
CA GLU A 299 17.75 1.76 -18.90
C GLU A 299 18.65 2.39 -17.82
N CYS A 300 19.04 1.60 -16.84
CA CYS A 300 19.85 2.02 -15.69
C CYS A 300 21.29 1.46 -15.72
N GLY A 301 21.70 0.89 -16.86
CA GLY A 301 23.00 0.21 -16.97
C GLY A 301 22.97 -1.20 -16.35
N SER A 302 24.16 -1.71 -16.02
CA SER A 302 24.33 -3.09 -15.51
C SER A 302 25.05 -3.17 -14.17
N THR A 303 25.44 -2.03 -13.59
CA THR A 303 26.21 -2.02 -12.33
C THR A 303 25.27 -2.03 -11.16
N TYR A 304 25.32 -3.09 -10.36
CA TYR A 304 24.58 -3.19 -9.13
C TYR A 304 25.07 -2.18 -8.09
N SER A 305 24.12 -1.61 -7.36
CA SER A 305 24.41 -0.74 -6.21
C SER A 305 24.58 -1.56 -4.93
N SER A 306 25.03 -0.92 -3.86
CA SER A 306 25.05 -1.54 -2.52
C SER A 306 23.66 -1.64 -1.87
N VAL A 307 22.64 -1.05 -2.48
CA VAL A 307 21.27 -1.03 -1.98
C VAL A 307 20.57 -2.34 -2.28
N ARG A 308 19.82 -2.86 -1.32
CA ARG A 308 18.95 -4.03 -1.48
C ARG A 308 17.50 -3.60 -1.26
N MET A 309 16.59 -3.97 -2.14
CA MET A 309 15.16 -3.69 -1.93
C MET A 309 14.65 -4.39 -0.66
N GLY A 310 13.96 -3.65 0.19
CA GLY A 310 13.40 -4.18 1.44
C GLY A 310 14.39 -4.37 2.60
N ALA A 311 15.63 -3.86 2.48
CA ALA A 311 16.62 -3.98 3.53
C ALA A 311 16.42 -2.95 4.66
N ASP A 312 16.58 -3.37 5.89
CA ASP A 312 16.43 -2.52 7.10
C ASP A 312 17.38 -1.29 7.08
N THR A 313 18.53 -1.42 6.41
CA THR A 313 19.54 -0.35 6.30
C THR A 313 19.16 0.78 5.35
N ASN A 314 18.16 0.59 4.51
CA ASN A 314 17.77 1.56 3.47
C ASN A 314 17.37 2.92 4.06
N ALA A 315 16.78 2.93 5.25
CA ALA A 315 16.30 4.15 5.91
C ALA A 315 17.37 5.24 6.06
N TYR A 316 18.65 4.87 6.13
CA TYR A 316 19.75 5.80 6.38
C TYR A 316 20.47 6.28 5.12
N MET A 317 20.28 5.63 3.98
CA MET A 317 21.12 5.87 2.81
C MET A 317 20.37 5.91 1.46
N VAL A 318 19.11 5.52 1.40
CA VAL A 318 18.41 5.31 0.14
C VAL A 318 17.53 6.49 -0.22
N GLU A 319 17.77 7.03 -1.41
CA GLU A 319 16.95 8.06 -2.04
C GLU A 319 16.95 7.88 -3.56
N GLY A 320 15.75 7.99 -4.19
CA GLY A 320 15.51 7.97 -5.63
C GLY A 320 15.09 6.61 -6.15
N ASP A 321 15.35 6.38 -7.44
CA ASP A 321 14.74 5.32 -8.21
C ASP A 321 15.72 4.18 -8.49
N PHE A 322 15.25 2.94 -8.35
CA PHE A 322 16.07 1.74 -8.52
C PHE A 322 15.35 0.70 -9.39
N TYR A 323 15.99 0.31 -10.47
CA TYR A 323 15.60 -0.89 -11.19
C TYR A 323 16.01 -2.14 -10.39
N VAL A 324 15.10 -3.11 -10.31
CA VAL A 324 15.34 -4.38 -9.60
C VAL A 324 15.20 -5.53 -10.60
N PRO A 325 16.32 -6.14 -11.05
CA PRO A 325 16.28 -7.35 -11.84
C PRO A 325 15.66 -8.51 -11.04
N VAL A 326 14.75 -9.25 -11.65
CA VAL A 326 14.09 -10.41 -11.00
C VAL A 326 14.11 -11.63 -11.90
N ASN A 327 14.02 -12.82 -11.30
CA ASN A 327 13.86 -14.10 -11.98
C ASN A 327 12.37 -14.37 -12.30
N ASP A 328 12.14 -15.28 -13.23
CA ASP A 328 10.78 -15.72 -13.59
C ASP A 328 10.15 -16.62 -12.54
N LYS A 329 10.98 -17.29 -11.73
CA LYS A 329 10.60 -18.22 -10.66
C LYS A 329 11.41 -17.95 -9.40
N ALA A 330 10.88 -18.40 -8.27
CA ALA A 330 11.59 -18.31 -7.01
C ALA A 330 12.90 -19.15 -7.02
N PRO A 331 13.98 -18.66 -6.40
CA PRO A 331 14.08 -17.36 -5.78
C PRO A 331 14.03 -16.23 -6.83
N PHE A 332 13.18 -15.21 -6.57
CA PHE A 332 12.95 -14.13 -7.53
C PHE A 332 14.08 -13.10 -7.53
N GLY A 333 14.70 -12.88 -6.39
CA GLY A 333 15.80 -11.93 -6.24
C GLY A 333 17.04 -12.34 -7.02
N LYS A 334 17.77 -11.32 -7.52
CA LYS A 334 19.09 -11.47 -8.15
C LYS A 334 20.07 -10.56 -7.43
N ILE A 335 21.24 -11.07 -7.11
CA ILE A 335 22.26 -10.31 -6.40
C ILE A 335 23.40 -9.88 -7.33
N GLU A 336 23.60 -10.55 -8.44
CA GLU A 336 24.58 -10.26 -9.53
C GLU A 336 24.33 -11.20 -10.72
#